data_86c8eeffd950219ebe279142678bc578
#
_entry.id   86c8eeffd950219ebe279142678bc578
#
_cell.length_a   1.000
_cell.length_b   1.000
_cell.length_c   1.000
_cell.angle_alpha   90.00
_cell.angle_beta   90.00
_cell.angle_gamma   90.00
#
_symmetry.space_group_name_H-M   'P 1'
#
loop_
_entity.id
_entity.type
_entity.pdbx_description
1 polymer ?
#
loop_
_entity_poly.entity_id
_entity_poly.type
_entity_poly.pdbx_seq_one_letter_code
_entity_poly.pdbx_strand_id
1 'polypeptide(L)'
;MERPAFRARQLPVLSLAAFVLSVPVLAAPTYPWRDQPVDAASTLAARVAAPKGFQRAPAAGGSFAEWLRGLPLKPDGAPVLLYTGEAKARQDVHVAVVDVDVGNRDLQQCADAVMRLRAEWLYSSGRAREVAFNDTAGKRLRFSASAQQDYAAFRKFMVNVFAFAGTASLERELKVVEPQAIAVGDVFIKGGFPGHAVLVADVVVNAEGQPRFLLLQSYMPAQEVHVLKNPKSEDGSPWYGLDFGPQLVTPEWNFGRTALRRWP
;
A
#
# COMPACT_ATOMS: atom_id res chain seq x y z
N MET A 1 91.54 7.00 2.00
CA MET A 1 90.45 6.39 2.75
C MET A 1 89.19 7.15 2.42
N GLU A 2 88.46 6.72 1.38
CA GLU A 2 87.20 7.34 0.96
C GLU A 2 86.00 6.60 1.67
N ARG A 3 85.07 7.38 2.22
CA ARG A 3 83.85 6.86 2.85
C ARG A 3 82.76 6.72 1.79
N PRO A 4 82.03 5.64 1.73
CA PRO A 4 80.98 5.49 0.75
C PRO A 4 79.72 6.29 1.18
N ALA A 5 79.10 6.97 0.20
CA ALA A 5 77.85 7.73 0.34
C ALA A 5 76.65 6.79 0.42
N PHE A 6 75.83 6.98 1.48
CA PHE A 6 74.55 6.26 1.68
C PHE A 6 73.47 6.92 0.78
N ARG A 7 72.98 6.20 -0.21
CA ARG A 7 71.81 6.61 -0.98
C ARG A 7 70.54 6.21 -0.21
N ALA A 8 69.77 7.19 0.21
CA ALA A 8 68.44 6.99 0.74
C ALA A 8 67.49 6.54 -0.35
N ARG A 9 66.86 5.36 -0.18
CA ARG A 9 65.79 4.89 -1.05
C ARG A 9 64.46 5.60 -0.62
N GLN A 10 63.90 6.39 -1.54
CA GLN A 10 62.54 6.91 -1.39
C GLN A 10 61.51 5.77 -1.59
N LEU A 11 60.67 5.54 -0.58
CA LEU A 11 59.54 4.64 -0.67
C LEU A 11 58.38 5.36 -1.39
N PRO A 12 57.63 4.67 -2.28
CA PRO A 12 56.51 5.29 -2.96
C PRO A 12 55.34 5.48 -1.96
N VAL A 13 54.80 6.69 -1.93
CA VAL A 13 53.57 7.02 -1.20
C VAL A 13 52.41 6.43 -2.00
N LEU A 14 51.79 5.35 -1.48
CA LEU A 14 50.52 4.83 -2.02
C LEU A 14 49.41 5.81 -1.67
N SER A 15 48.93 6.56 -2.66
CA SER A 15 47.67 7.32 -2.53
C SER A 15 46.47 6.36 -2.47
N LEU A 16 45.87 6.27 -1.31
CA LEU A 16 44.59 5.58 -1.13
C LEU A 16 43.46 6.42 -1.75
N ALA A 17 43.02 6.09 -2.95
CA ALA A 17 41.86 6.69 -3.55
C ALA A 17 40.60 6.18 -2.81
N ALA A 18 39.96 7.03 -2.03
CA ALA A 18 38.68 6.72 -1.40
C ALA A 18 37.58 6.69 -2.48
N PHE A 19 37.14 5.51 -2.83
CA PHE A 19 35.93 5.32 -3.64
C PHE A 19 34.72 5.73 -2.80
N VAL A 20 34.17 6.92 -3.02
CA VAL A 20 32.87 7.32 -2.49
C VAL A 20 31.82 6.57 -3.31
N LEU A 21 31.28 5.48 -2.75
CA LEU A 21 30.11 4.81 -3.28
C LEU A 21 28.91 5.76 -3.11
N SER A 22 28.52 6.43 -4.18
CA SER A 22 27.25 7.17 -4.21
C SER A 22 26.11 6.15 -4.12
N VAL A 23 25.48 6.06 -2.94
CA VAL A 23 24.22 5.32 -2.77
C VAL A 23 23.18 6.08 -3.59
N PRO A 24 22.51 5.44 -4.57
CA PRO A 24 21.45 6.11 -5.31
C PRO A 24 20.35 6.54 -4.33
N VAL A 25 20.09 7.84 -4.26
CA VAL A 25 18.92 8.38 -3.56
C VAL A 25 17.72 7.92 -4.38
N LEU A 26 17.00 6.92 -3.89
CA LEU A 26 15.74 6.49 -4.49
C LEU A 26 14.77 7.68 -4.44
N ALA A 27 14.18 8.02 -5.58
CA ALA A 27 13.19 9.07 -5.66
C ALA A 27 12.00 8.74 -4.74
N ALA A 28 11.47 9.75 -4.06
CA ALA A 28 10.29 9.60 -3.22
C ALA A 28 9.11 9.02 -4.05
N PRO A 29 8.19 8.26 -3.42
CA PRO A 29 7.00 7.74 -4.09
C PRO A 29 6.21 8.86 -4.79
N THR A 30 5.78 8.61 -6.02
CA THR A 30 4.94 9.53 -6.78
C THR A 30 3.51 9.04 -6.85
N TYR A 31 2.56 9.99 -6.91
CA TYR A 31 1.12 9.72 -6.93
C TYR A 31 0.51 10.45 -8.13
N PRO A 32 0.35 9.79 -9.29
CA PRO A 32 0.02 10.40 -10.58
C PRO A 32 -1.33 11.15 -10.62
N TRP A 33 -2.21 10.93 -9.65
CA TRP A 33 -3.47 11.67 -9.53
C TRP A 33 -3.32 13.06 -8.86
N ARG A 34 -2.09 13.44 -8.48
CA ARG A 34 -1.80 14.71 -7.81
C ARG A 34 -0.89 15.57 -8.69
N ASP A 35 -1.24 16.84 -8.77
CA ASP A 35 -0.41 17.84 -9.46
C ASP A 35 0.75 18.36 -8.57
N GLN A 36 0.63 18.20 -7.24
CA GLN A 36 1.61 18.70 -6.28
C GLN A 36 2.28 17.54 -5.52
N PRO A 37 3.56 17.68 -5.17
CA PRO A 37 4.24 16.75 -4.29
C PRO A 37 3.49 16.54 -2.98
N VAL A 38 3.62 15.34 -2.40
CA VAL A 38 3.03 15.04 -1.09
C VAL A 38 3.89 15.68 0.00
N ASP A 39 3.26 16.42 0.89
CA ASP A 39 3.90 16.85 2.13
C ASP A 39 4.20 15.61 2.99
N ALA A 40 5.48 15.45 3.36
CA ALA A 40 5.93 14.33 4.18
C ALA A 40 5.17 14.18 5.50
N ALA A 41 4.70 15.28 6.10
CA ALA A 41 3.92 15.29 7.33
C ALA A 41 2.47 14.81 7.12
N SER A 42 1.96 14.82 5.89
CA SER A 42 0.59 14.40 5.55
C SER A 42 0.48 12.95 5.08
N THR A 43 1.57 12.18 5.13
CA THR A 43 1.57 10.78 4.68
C THR A 43 0.95 9.83 5.71
N LEU A 44 0.51 8.65 5.24
CA LEU A 44 -0.02 7.60 6.11
C LEU A 44 0.96 7.29 7.27
N ALA A 45 2.24 7.09 6.94
CA ALA A 45 3.24 6.76 7.95
C ALA A 45 3.52 7.89 8.95
N ALA A 46 3.44 9.15 8.53
CA ALA A 46 3.67 10.28 9.41
C ALA A 46 2.49 10.50 10.39
N ARG A 47 1.26 10.32 9.90
CA ARG A 47 0.06 10.65 10.67
C ARG A 47 -0.50 9.49 11.48
N VAL A 48 -0.27 8.26 11.07
CA VAL A 48 -0.67 7.07 11.85
C VAL A 48 0.58 6.47 12.51
N ALA A 49 0.92 7.00 13.68
CA ALA A 49 2.12 6.57 14.42
C ALA A 49 2.09 5.08 14.78
N ALA A 50 3.27 4.44 14.82
CA ALA A 50 3.39 3.10 15.37
C ALA A 50 3.02 3.09 16.88
N PRO A 51 2.35 2.06 17.39
CA PRO A 51 2.07 1.94 18.81
C PRO A 51 3.37 1.92 19.65
N LYS A 52 3.28 2.33 20.89
CA LYS A 52 4.44 2.29 21.81
C LYS A 52 5.03 0.87 21.88
N GLY A 53 6.34 0.76 21.73
CA GLY A 53 7.07 -0.51 21.72
C GLY A 53 7.07 -1.25 20.37
N PHE A 54 6.48 -0.67 19.33
CA PHE A 54 6.48 -1.24 17.99
C PHE A 54 7.30 -0.39 17.03
N GLN A 55 7.91 -1.03 16.05
CA GLN A 55 8.64 -0.39 14.96
C GLN A 55 8.10 -0.90 13.61
N ARG A 56 8.14 -0.04 12.57
CA ARG A 56 7.74 -0.46 11.23
C ARG A 56 8.63 -1.57 10.72
N ALA A 57 8.01 -2.62 10.19
CA ALA A 57 8.73 -3.65 9.46
C ALA A 57 9.53 -3.00 8.30
N PRO A 58 10.76 -3.46 8.01
CA PRO A 58 11.56 -2.91 6.92
C PRO A 58 10.79 -2.91 5.60
N ALA A 59 10.99 -1.87 4.80
CA ALA A 59 10.48 -1.79 3.43
C ALA A 59 11.63 -1.43 2.49
N ALA A 60 11.75 -2.17 1.39
CA ALA A 60 12.72 -1.83 0.36
C ALA A 60 12.28 -0.55 -0.37
N GLY A 61 13.24 0.26 -0.81
CA GLY A 61 12.98 1.44 -1.63
C GLY A 61 12.26 1.06 -2.93
N GLY A 62 11.26 1.85 -3.33
CA GLY A 62 10.41 1.61 -4.50
C GLY A 62 9.40 0.47 -4.32
N SER A 63 9.37 -0.20 -3.16
CA SER A 63 8.42 -1.28 -2.88
C SER A 63 6.99 -0.78 -2.72
N PHE A 64 6.01 -1.68 -2.87
CA PHE A 64 4.61 -1.37 -2.60
C PHE A 64 4.38 -0.94 -1.14
N ALA A 65 5.18 -1.50 -0.22
CA ALA A 65 5.13 -1.13 1.20
C ALA A 65 5.57 0.32 1.43
N GLU A 66 6.68 0.76 0.84
CA GLU A 66 7.12 2.16 0.92
C GLU A 66 6.08 3.09 0.30
N TRP A 67 5.56 2.72 -0.87
CA TRP A 67 4.55 3.50 -1.58
C TRP A 67 3.25 3.65 -0.75
N LEU A 68 2.75 2.58 -0.14
CA LEU A 68 1.56 2.62 0.73
C LEU A 68 1.79 3.51 1.97
N ARG A 69 2.96 3.45 2.58
CA ARG A 69 3.34 4.30 3.72
C ARG A 69 3.39 5.79 3.38
N GLY A 70 3.75 6.10 2.14
CA GLY A 70 3.78 7.45 1.61
C GLY A 70 2.42 7.98 1.13
N LEU A 71 1.33 7.20 1.15
CA LEU A 71 0.01 7.64 0.69
C LEU A 71 -0.40 8.96 1.35
N PRO A 72 -0.79 9.98 0.55
CA PRO A 72 -1.28 11.24 1.10
C PRO A 72 -2.61 11.03 1.82
N LEU A 73 -2.77 11.67 2.95
CA LEU A 73 -4.02 11.71 3.70
C LEU A 73 -4.68 13.07 3.59
N LYS A 74 -6.00 13.10 3.57
CA LYS A 74 -6.80 14.33 3.71
C LYS A 74 -6.58 14.94 5.10
N PRO A 75 -6.91 16.23 5.32
CA PRO A 75 -6.82 16.86 6.63
C PRO A 75 -7.47 16.03 7.74
N ASP A 76 -7.02 16.20 8.99
CA ASP A 76 -7.58 15.51 10.14
C ASP A 76 -9.07 15.79 10.29
N GLY A 77 -9.83 14.74 10.62
CA GLY A 77 -11.29 14.84 10.76
C GLY A 77 -12.06 14.92 9.43
N ALA A 78 -11.37 14.80 8.27
CA ALA A 78 -12.06 14.75 6.98
C ALA A 78 -13.06 13.59 6.96
N PRO A 79 -14.32 13.83 6.54
CA PRO A 79 -15.30 12.78 6.39
C PRO A 79 -14.97 11.87 5.19
N VAL A 80 -15.37 10.61 5.27
CA VAL A 80 -15.41 9.73 4.10
C VAL A 80 -16.59 10.15 3.23
N LEU A 81 -16.30 10.48 1.96
CA LEU A 81 -17.30 10.81 0.98
C LEU A 81 -17.61 9.63 0.06
N LEU A 82 -18.86 9.54 -0.37
CA LEU A 82 -19.32 8.64 -1.43
C LEU A 82 -18.92 9.22 -2.81
N TYR A 83 -19.04 8.40 -3.86
CA TYR A 83 -18.84 8.83 -5.25
C TYR A 83 -19.79 9.97 -5.68
N THR A 84 -20.89 10.18 -4.97
CA THR A 84 -21.83 11.30 -5.17
C THR A 84 -21.33 12.63 -4.58
N GLY A 85 -20.27 12.58 -3.75
CA GLY A 85 -19.81 13.73 -2.95
C GLY A 85 -20.50 13.86 -1.60
N GLU A 86 -21.52 13.07 -1.32
CA GLU A 86 -22.20 13.05 -0.02
C GLU A 86 -21.37 12.31 1.04
N ALA A 87 -21.53 12.72 2.30
CA ALA A 87 -20.87 12.04 3.40
C ALA A 87 -21.45 10.61 3.58
N LYS A 88 -20.57 9.61 3.78
CA LYS A 88 -20.96 8.27 4.21
C LYS A 88 -21.77 8.35 5.51
N ALA A 89 -22.81 7.54 5.66
CA ALA A 89 -23.66 7.56 6.85
C ALA A 89 -22.89 7.20 8.14
N ARG A 90 -21.92 6.24 8.06
CA ARG A 90 -21.10 5.83 9.20
C ARG A 90 -19.72 6.50 9.12
N GLN A 91 -19.51 7.54 9.93
CA GLN A 91 -18.23 8.23 10.06
C GLN A 91 -17.38 7.73 11.26
N ASP A 92 -17.93 6.84 12.08
CA ASP A 92 -17.26 6.29 13.26
C ASP A 92 -16.27 5.14 12.95
N VAL A 93 -16.17 4.73 11.70
CA VAL A 93 -15.45 3.52 11.26
C VAL A 93 -13.98 3.76 10.89
N HIS A 94 -13.52 5.00 10.77
CA HIS A 94 -12.20 5.36 10.27
C HIS A 94 -11.45 6.33 11.20
N VAL A 95 -10.14 6.41 11.00
CA VAL A 95 -9.26 7.38 11.68
C VAL A 95 -8.68 8.40 10.70
N ALA A 96 -8.59 8.07 9.42
CA ALA A 96 -8.06 8.96 8.38
C ALA A 96 -8.61 8.58 7.01
N VAL A 97 -8.64 9.51 6.08
CA VAL A 97 -9.08 9.33 4.69
C VAL A 97 -7.88 9.52 3.77
N VAL A 98 -7.67 8.59 2.85
CA VAL A 98 -6.62 8.69 1.83
C VAL A 98 -7.04 9.73 0.79
N ASP A 99 -6.12 10.62 0.44
CA ASP A 99 -6.37 11.66 -0.57
C ASP A 99 -6.19 11.08 -1.99
N VAL A 100 -7.15 10.25 -2.37
CA VAL A 100 -7.29 9.66 -3.71
C VAL A 100 -8.76 9.72 -4.13
N ASP A 101 -9.01 10.14 -5.37
CA ASP A 101 -10.38 10.26 -5.87
C ASP A 101 -11.09 8.91 -5.97
N VAL A 102 -12.38 8.89 -5.70
CA VAL A 102 -13.24 7.71 -5.88
C VAL A 102 -13.87 7.66 -7.28
N GLY A 103 -13.75 8.74 -8.05
CA GLY A 103 -14.46 8.93 -9.30
C GLY A 103 -15.91 9.37 -9.08
N ASN A 104 -16.72 9.37 -10.15
CA ASN A 104 -18.10 9.88 -10.16
C ASN A 104 -19.14 8.77 -10.48
N ARG A 105 -18.77 7.52 -10.31
CA ARG A 105 -19.63 6.34 -10.55
C ARG A 105 -19.55 5.38 -9.37
N ASP A 106 -20.63 4.65 -9.13
CA ASP A 106 -20.65 3.58 -8.11
C ASP A 106 -19.89 2.34 -8.61
N LEU A 107 -18.56 2.46 -8.74
CA LEU A 107 -17.68 1.41 -9.25
C LEU A 107 -16.50 1.11 -8.34
N GLN A 108 -15.73 2.12 -7.91
CA GLN A 108 -14.54 1.90 -7.07
C GLN A 108 -14.96 1.50 -5.65
N GLN A 109 -15.46 0.26 -5.51
CA GLN A 109 -15.87 -0.32 -4.23
C GLN A 109 -14.68 -1.04 -3.54
N CYS A 110 -14.92 -1.97 -2.64
CA CYS A 110 -13.90 -2.57 -1.76
C CYS A 110 -12.72 -3.23 -2.52
N ALA A 111 -12.99 -4.20 -3.39
CA ALA A 111 -11.96 -4.87 -4.17
C ALA A 111 -11.31 -3.94 -5.20
N ASP A 112 -12.10 -3.01 -5.75
CA ASP A 112 -11.65 -2.07 -6.78
C ASP A 112 -10.63 -1.08 -6.21
N ALA A 113 -10.82 -0.66 -4.95
CA ALA A 113 -9.85 0.17 -4.25
C ALA A 113 -8.52 -0.58 -4.03
N VAL A 114 -8.57 -1.86 -3.67
CA VAL A 114 -7.37 -2.72 -3.55
C VAL A 114 -6.64 -2.84 -4.89
N MET A 115 -7.38 -3.14 -5.96
CA MET A 115 -6.83 -3.23 -7.32
C MET A 115 -6.30 -1.87 -7.79
N ARG A 116 -7.02 -0.77 -7.49
CA ARG A 116 -6.59 0.60 -7.80
C ARG A 116 -5.24 0.91 -7.18
N LEU A 117 -5.07 0.75 -5.88
CA LEU A 117 -3.83 1.09 -5.18
C LEU A 117 -2.65 0.26 -5.69
N ARG A 118 -2.85 -1.02 -5.96
CA ARG A 118 -1.82 -1.88 -6.58
C ARG A 118 -1.43 -1.40 -7.97
N ALA A 119 -2.41 -1.05 -8.80
CA ALA A 119 -2.20 -0.58 -10.16
C ALA A 119 -1.50 0.80 -10.20
N GLU A 120 -1.89 1.72 -9.31
CA GLU A 120 -1.26 3.05 -9.18
C GLU A 120 0.22 2.94 -8.82
N TRP A 121 0.56 2.05 -7.87
CA TRP A 121 1.96 1.78 -7.55
C TRP A 121 2.73 1.24 -8.76
N LEU A 122 2.19 0.26 -9.48
CA LEU A 122 2.84 -0.28 -10.67
C LEU A 122 3.01 0.80 -11.75
N TYR A 123 1.99 1.63 -11.95
CA TYR A 123 2.03 2.72 -12.91
C TYR A 123 3.12 3.76 -12.54
N SER A 124 3.09 4.24 -11.30
CA SER A 124 4.05 5.26 -10.81
C SER A 124 5.49 4.75 -10.73
N SER A 125 5.70 3.44 -10.60
CA SER A 125 7.00 2.77 -10.62
C SER A 125 7.52 2.46 -12.02
N GLY A 126 6.89 2.95 -13.11
CA GLY A 126 7.26 2.65 -14.49
C GLY A 126 6.91 1.22 -14.95
N ARG A 127 6.15 0.49 -14.15
CA ARG A 127 5.75 -0.90 -14.38
C ARG A 127 4.32 -1.03 -14.91
N ALA A 128 3.81 -0.02 -15.59
CA ALA A 128 2.44 0.04 -16.11
C ALA A 128 2.04 -1.18 -16.97
N ARG A 129 3.01 -1.79 -17.66
CA ARG A 129 2.78 -3.00 -18.48
C ARG A 129 2.44 -4.25 -17.64
N GLU A 130 2.72 -4.24 -16.35
CA GLU A 130 2.38 -5.33 -15.43
C GLU A 130 0.95 -5.20 -14.89
N VAL A 131 0.30 -4.06 -15.07
CA VAL A 131 -1.07 -3.85 -14.61
C VAL A 131 -2.03 -4.75 -15.40
N ALA A 132 -2.54 -5.75 -14.70
CA ALA A 132 -3.46 -6.73 -15.26
C ALA A 132 -4.29 -7.39 -14.16
N PHE A 133 -5.58 -7.63 -14.44
CA PHE A 133 -6.53 -8.29 -13.53
C PHE A 133 -7.43 -9.23 -14.31
N ASN A 134 -7.95 -10.26 -13.68
CA ASN A 134 -8.99 -11.09 -14.27
C ASN A 134 -10.38 -10.50 -13.98
N ASP A 135 -11.25 -10.48 -14.95
CA ASP A 135 -12.66 -10.22 -14.72
C ASP A 135 -13.35 -11.41 -14.04
N THR A 136 -14.61 -11.24 -13.68
CA THR A 136 -15.39 -12.28 -12.99
C THR A 136 -15.57 -13.54 -13.87
N ALA A 137 -15.56 -13.40 -15.20
CA ALA A 137 -15.61 -14.51 -16.14
C ALA A 137 -14.26 -15.19 -16.37
N GLY A 138 -13.16 -14.67 -15.81
CA GLY A 138 -11.80 -15.22 -15.94
C GLY A 138 -11.01 -14.64 -17.11
N LYS A 139 -11.54 -13.68 -17.86
CA LYS A 139 -10.81 -13.01 -18.94
C LYS A 139 -9.75 -12.07 -18.35
N ARG A 140 -8.51 -12.15 -18.85
CA ARG A 140 -7.40 -11.27 -18.42
C ARG A 140 -7.50 -9.90 -19.08
N LEU A 141 -7.74 -8.87 -18.28
CA LEU A 141 -7.69 -7.46 -18.65
C LEU A 141 -6.26 -6.95 -18.46
N ARG A 142 -5.65 -6.31 -19.48
CA ARG A 142 -4.25 -5.85 -19.45
C ARG A 142 -4.15 -4.41 -19.91
N PHE A 143 -3.51 -3.55 -19.14
CA PHE A 143 -3.25 -2.17 -19.53
C PHE A 143 -2.23 -2.10 -20.69
N SER A 144 -1.27 -3.01 -20.75
CA SER A 144 -0.26 -3.09 -21.82
C SER A 144 -0.87 -3.26 -23.23
N ALA A 145 -2.13 -3.68 -23.34
CA ALA A 145 -2.86 -3.77 -24.59
C ALA A 145 -3.47 -2.43 -25.06
N SER A 146 -3.41 -1.38 -24.23
CA SER A 146 -3.87 -0.04 -24.61
C SER A 146 -2.91 0.61 -25.60
N ALA A 147 -3.46 1.25 -26.63
CA ALA A 147 -2.68 2.04 -27.60
C ALA A 147 -2.05 3.29 -26.95
N GLN A 148 -2.71 3.85 -25.95
CA GLN A 148 -2.23 4.98 -25.16
C GLN A 148 -1.81 4.48 -23.76
N GLN A 149 -0.67 4.98 -23.28
CA GLN A 149 -0.08 4.59 -22.00
C GLN A 149 0.01 5.76 -21.01
N ASP A 150 -0.65 6.89 -21.31
CA ASP A 150 -0.74 8.03 -20.40
C ASP A 150 -1.67 7.75 -19.20
N TYR A 151 -1.65 8.65 -18.21
CA TYR A 151 -2.42 8.48 -16.99
C TYR A 151 -3.94 8.53 -17.25
N ALA A 152 -4.41 9.30 -18.23
CA ALA A 152 -5.83 9.34 -18.58
C ALA A 152 -6.31 8.00 -19.16
N ALA A 153 -5.53 7.37 -20.04
CA ALA A 153 -5.78 6.03 -20.54
C ALA A 153 -5.75 4.98 -19.44
N PHE A 154 -4.78 5.09 -18.49
CA PHE A 154 -4.70 4.23 -17.32
C PHE A 154 -5.97 4.36 -16.45
N ARG A 155 -6.44 5.55 -16.16
CA ARG A 155 -7.68 5.78 -15.39
C ARG A 155 -8.89 5.17 -16.09
N LYS A 156 -9.01 5.36 -17.41
CA LYS A 156 -10.08 4.73 -18.21
C LYS A 156 -10.02 3.21 -18.15
N PHE A 157 -8.82 2.63 -18.24
CA PHE A 157 -8.63 1.19 -18.09
C PHE A 157 -9.07 0.70 -16.70
N MET A 158 -8.72 1.41 -15.62
CA MET A 158 -9.14 1.03 -14.26
C MET A 158 -10.66 1.09 -14.09
N VAL A 159 -11.35 2.06 -14.68
CA VAL A 159 -12.83 2.10 -14.70
C VAL A 159 -13.42 0.85 -15.38
N ASN A 160 -12.78 0.36 -16.45
CA ASN A 160 -13.19 -0.89 -17.07
C ASN A 160 -12.92 -2.10 -16.16
N VAL A 161 -11.79 -2.13 -15.45
CA VAL A 161 -11.50 -3.19 -14.45
C VAL A 161 -12.59 -3.21 -13.38
N PHE A 162 -12.94 -2.07 -12.79
CA PHE A 162 -13.97 -1.96 -11.75
C PHE A 162 -15.37 -2.42 -12.22
N ALA A 163 -15.67 -2.27 -13.51
CA ALA A 163 -16.95 -2.71 -14.05
C ALA A 163 -17.07 -4.24 -14.21
N PHE A 164 -15.96 -4.97 -14.33
CA PHE A 164 -15.97 -6.39 -14.69
C PHE A 164 -15.22 -7.31 -13.71
N ALA A 165 -14.31 -6.78 -12.90
CA ALA A 165 -13.64 -7.51 -11.83
C ALA A 165 -14.36 -7.26 -10.48
N GLY A 166 -13.95 -7.97 -9.44
CA GLY A 166 -14.49 -7.80 -8.09
C GLY A 166 -13.85 -8.78 -7.11
N THR A 167 -14.43 -8.93 -5.92
CA THR A 167 -13.88 -9.82 -4.88
C THR A 167 -13.73 -11.26 -5.35
N ALA A 168 -14.68 -11.78 -6.14
CA ALA A 168 -14.66 -13.16 -6.61
C ALA A 168 -13.50 -13.43 -7.60
N SER A 169 -13.19 -12.50 -8.50
CA SER A 169 -12.04 -12.64 -9.41
C SER A 169 -10.73 -12.38 -8.69
N LEU A 170 -10.67 -11.37 -7.82
CA LEU A 170 -9.45 -11.00 -7.10
C LEU A 170 -9.01 -12.10 -6.14
N GLU A 171 -9.91 -12.71 -5.37
CA GLU A 171 -9.56 -13.81 -4.46
C GLU A 171 -8.90 -14.98 -5.21
N ARG A 172 -9.36 -15.30 -6.43
CA ARG A 172 -8.77 -16.37 -7.26
C ARG A 172 -7.37 -16.03 -7.78
N GLU A 173 -7.04 -14.75 -7.93
CA GLU A 173 -5.70 -14.31 -8.38
C GLU A 173 -4.66 -14.32 -7.26
N LEU A 174 -5.10 -14.13 -6.02
CA LEU A 174 -4.23 -13.99 -4.88
C LEU A 174 -3.89 -15.37 -4.26
N LYS A 175 -2.68 -15.49 -3.68
CA LYS A 175 -2.21 -16.69 -2.98
C LYS A 175 -2.56 -16.64 -1.51
N VAL A 176 -2.94 -17.78 -0.93
CA VAL A 176 -3.17 -17.92 0.52
C VAL A 176 -1.89 -17.62 1.30
N VAL A 177 -2.02 -16.90 2.40
CA VAL A 177 -0.94 -16.59 3.34
C VAL A 177 -1.41 -16.90 4.76
N GLU A 178 -0.53 -17.54 5.53
CA GLU A 178 -0.77 -17.73 6.96
C GLU A 178 -0.68 -16.38 7.68
N PRO A 179 -1.58 -16.09 8.65
CA PRO A 179 -1.61 -14.80 9.34
C PRO A 179 -0.27 -14.39 9.97
N GLN A 180 0.55 -15.35 10.42
CA GLN A 180 1.87 -15.10 11.00
C GLN A 180 2.87 -14.52 10.00
N ALA A 181 2.64 -14.74 8.71
CA ALA A 181 3.48 -14.22 7.62
C ALA A 181 2.92 -12.90 7.03
N ILE A 182 1.99 -12.24 7.73
CA ILE A 182 1.37 -10.98 7.26
C ILE A 182 2.41 -9.94 6.86
N ALA A 183 2.19 -9.29 5.74
CA ALA A 183 3.06 -8.24 5.23
C ALA A 183 2.25 -7.08 4.62
N VAL A 184 2.88 -5.94 4.47
CA VAL A 184 2.29 -4.78 3.78
C VAL A 184 1.96 -5.15 2.33
N GLY A 185 0.76 -4.81 1.88
CA GLY A 185 0.24 -5.16 0.56
C GLY A 185 -0.57 -6.45 0.52
N ASP A 186 -0.62 -7.23 1.61
CA ASP A 186 -1.54 -8.36 1.73
C ASP A 186 -3.00 -7.89 1.79
N VAL A 187 -3.92 -8.78 1.50
CA VAL A 187 -5.35 -8.48 1.40
C VAL A 187 -6.14 -9.49 2.22
N PHE A 188 -6.93 -9.04 3.18
CA PHE A 188 -8.01 -9.86 3.71
C PHE A 188 -9.18 -9.79 2.73
N ILE A 189 -9.60 -10.94 2.21
CA ILE A 189 -10.62 -11.01 1.18
C ILE A 189 -11.58 -12.18 1.38
N LYS A 190 -12.85 -11.91 1.16
CA LYS A 190 -13.93 -12.89 1.00
C LYS A 190 -14.51 -12.69 -0.39
N GLY A 191 -14.20 -13.60 -1.30
CA GLY A 191 -14.78 -13.60 -2.64
C GLY A 191 -16.26 -13.94 -2.64
N GLY A 192 -17.02 -13.40 -3.56
CA GLY A 192 -18.42 -13.73 -3.76
C GLY A 192 -19.36 -12.53 -3.81
N PHE A 193 -20.67 -12.83 -3.73
CA PHE A 193 -21.78 -11.88 -3.76
C PHE A 193 -22.77 -12.25 -2.64
N PRO A 194 -22.65 -11.66 -1.44
CA PRO A 194 -21.74 -10.56 -1.08
C PRO A 194 -20.31 -11.03 -0.84
N GLY A 195 -19.37 -10.13 -1.09
CA GLY A 195 -17.95 -10.27 -0.81
C GLY A 195 -17.35 -8.96 -0.30
N HIS A 196 -16.16 -9.02 0.31
CA HIS A 196 -15.46 -7.84 0.78
C HIS A 196 -13.95 -8.02 0.74
N ALA A 197 -13.21 -6.91 0.65
CA ALA A 197 -11.75 -6.89 0.66
C ALA A 197 -11.23 -5.65 1.38
N VAL A 198 -10.15 -5.84 2.16
CA VAL A 198 -9.39 -4.76 2.79
C VAL A 198 -7.90 -5.00 2.60
N LEU A 199 -7.12 -3.92 2.44
CA LEU A 199 -5.70 -3.94 2.17
C LEU A 199 -4.88 -3.70 3.44
N VAL A 200 -3.85 -4.53 3.69
CA VAL A 200 -2.85 -4.28 4.73
C VAL A 200 -1.93 -3.14 4.28
N ALA A 201 -2.10 -1.97 4.87
CA ALA A 201 -1.41 -0.75 4.46
C ALA A 201 -0.06 -0.54 5.15
N ASP A 202 0.08 -1.02 6.38
CA ASP A 202 1.33 -0.97 7.14
C ASP A 202 1.41 -2.13 8.12
N VAL A 203 2.64 -2.53 8.48
CA VAL A 203 2.93 -3.56 9.47
C VAL A 203 4.04 -3.04 10.39
N VAL A 204 3.81 -3.19 11.70
CA VAL A 204 4.78 -2.90 12.75
C VAL A 204 5.02 -4.16 13.58
N VAL A 205 6.21 -4.27 14.17
CA VAL A 205 6.58 -5.41 15.02
C VAL A 205 7.14 -4.92 16.34
N ASN A 206 6.88 -5.64 17.43
CA ASN A 206 7.49 -5.40 18.74
C ASN A 206 8.82 -6.17 18.86
N ALA A 207 9.47 -6.06 20.03
CA ALA A 207 10.75 -6.72 20.31
C ALA A 207 10.66 -8.27 20.27
N GLU A 208 9.47 -8.82 20.53
CA GLU A 208 9.17 -10.25 20.49
C GLU A 208 8.80 -10.75 19.06
N GLY A 209 8.83 -9.85 18.05
CA GLY A 209 8.48 -10.16 16.67
C GLY A 209 6.98 -10.27 16.42
N GLN A 210 6.13 -9.86 17.36
CA GLN A 210 4.67 -9.90 17.19
C GLN A 210 4.21 -8.73 16.31
N PRO A 211 3.50 -8.99 15.21
CA PRO A 211 3.06 -7.93 14.32
C PRO A 211 1.76 -7.26 14.79
N ARG A 212 1.64 -5.98 14.43
CA ARG A 212 0.36 -5.27 14.30
C ARG A 212 0.27 -4.65 12.91
N PHE A 213 -0.94 -4.45 12.41
CA PHE A 213 -1.16 -4.01 11.04
C PHE A 213 -2.29 -3.00 10.93
N LEU A 214 -2.21 -2.13 9.92
CA LEU A 214 -3.26 -1.19 9.53
C LEU A 214 -4.04 -1.73 8.33
N LEU A 215 -5.32 -1.40 8.27
CA LEU A 215 -6.19 -1.77 7.17
C LEU A 215 -6.72 -0.53 6.44
N LEU A 216 -6.68 -0.57 5.10
CA LEU A 216 -7.38 0.35 4.22
C LEU A 216 -8.62 -0.32 3.64
N GLN A 217 -9.69 0.46 3.55
CA GLN A 217 -10.97 0.04 3.01
C GLN A 217 -11.56 1.10 2.09
N SER A 218 -12.25 0.69 1.04
CA SER A 218 -13.44 1.32 0.49
C SER A 218 -14.62 0.38 0.72
N TYR A 219 -15.86 0.80 0.42
CA TYR A 219 -17.06 -0.02 0.67
C TYR A 219 -18.11 0.22 -0.41
N MET A 220 -19.34 -0.28 -0.19
CA MET A 220 -20.52 -0.06 -1.03
C MET A 220 -21.51 0.88 -0.33
N PRO A 221 -22.04 1.90 -1.02
CA PRO A 221 -21.67 2.39 -2.36
C PRO A 221 -20.21 2.82 -2.43
N ALA A 222 -19.66 2.99 -3.67
CA ALA A 222 -18.30 3.43 -3.89
C ALA A 222 -17.99 4.69 -3.08
N GLN A 223 -16.88 4.67 -2.34
CA GLN A 223 -16.52 5.69 -1.38
C GLN A 223 -15.01 5.83 -1.28
N GLU A 224 -14.57 6.90 -0.65
CA GLU A 224 -13.15 7.19 -0.47
C GLU A 224 -12.44 6.10 0.35
N VAL A 225 -11.20 5.83 -0.03
CA VAL A 225 -10.35 4.90 0.70
C VAL A 225 -10.00 5.50 2.06
N HIS A 226 -10.16 4.74 3.12
CA HIS A 226 -9.93 5.21 4.48
C HIS A 226 -9.23 4.15 5.35
N VAL A 227 -8.53 4.63 6.38
CA VAL A 227 -7.87 3.79 7.39
C VAL A 227 -8.91 3.37 8.42
N LEU A 228 -9.12 2.07 8.56
CA LEU A 228 -10.10 1.52 9.50
C LEU A 228 -9.67 1.71 10.97
N LYS A 229 -10.64 2.02 11.82
CA LYS A 229 -10.51 1.80 13.27
C LYS A 229 -10.48 0.32 13.57
N ASN A 230 -9.77 -0.06 14.63
CA ASN A 230 -9.91 -1.40 15.18
C ASN A 230 -11.06 -1.40 16.23
N PRO A 231 -12.19 -2.05 15.95
CA PRO A 231 -13.35 -2.02 16.86
C PRO A 231 -13.12 -2.76 18.20
N LYS A 232 -12.04 -3.55 18.28
CA LYS A 232 -11.63 -4.23 19.53
C LYS A 232 -10.61 -3.43 20.35
N SER A 233 -10.16 -2.27 19.84
CA SER A 233 -9.22 -1.42 20.56
C SER A 233 -9.97 -0.52 21.53
N GLU A 234 -9.65 -0.62 22.82
CA GLU A 234 -10.25 0.21 23.88
C GLU A 234 -9.79 1.66 23.80
N ASP A 235 -8.58 1.91 23.29
CA ASP A 235 -7.97 3.23 23.14
C ASP A 235 -8.24 3.90 21.78
N GLY A 236 -9.07 3.27 20.91
CA GLY A 236 -9.37 3.76 19.57
C GLY A 236 -8.24 3.61 18.56
N SER A 237 -7.19 2.85 18.89
CA SER A 237 -6.07 2.56 17.99
C SER A 237 -6.56 1.90 16.70
N PRO A 238 -6.04 2.29 15.52
CA PRO A 238 -6.36 1.62 14.26
C PRO A 238 -5.57 0.33 14.03
N TRP A 239 -4.64 -0.01 14.92
CA TRP A 239 -3.76 -1.15 14.77
C TRP A 239 -4.41 -2.44 15.23
N TYR A 240 -4.44 -3.43 14.34
CA TYR A 240 -4.94 -4.79 14.59
C TYR A 240 -3.78 -5.71 15.01
N GLY A 241 -4.01 -6.64 15.92
CA GLY A 241 -3.08 -7.73 16.25
C GLY A 241 -3.46 -9.04 15.57
N LEU A 242 -2.65 -10.09 15.73
CA LEU A 242 -2.95 -11.46 15.24
C LEU A 242 -3.81 -12.28 16.21
N ASP A 243 -4.12 -11.74 17.36
CA ASP A 243 -4.94 -12.33 18.42
C ASP A 243 -6.46 -12.23 18.17
N PHE A 244 -6.85 -11.96 16.93
CA PHE A 244 -8.27 -11.80 16.55
C PHE A 244 -9.10 -13.10 16.58
N GLY A 245 -8.50 -14.24 16.95
CA GLY A 245 -9.21 -15.52 17.06
C GLY A 245 -9.61 -16.10 15.71
N PRO A 246 -10.82 -16.71 15.58
CA PRO A 246 -11.27 -17.31 14.33
C PRO A 246 -11.69 -16.29 13.28
N GLN A 247 -12.00 -15.07 13.68
CA GLN A 247 -12.45 -14.01 12.79
C GLN A 247 -11.79 -12.67 13.10
N LEU A 248 -11.23 -12.03 12.07
CA LEU A 248 -10.84 -10.63 12.08
C LEU A 248 -12.12 -9.78 11.98
N VAL A 249 -12.43 -9.05 13.05
CA VAL A 249 -13.58 -8.14 13.11
C VAL A 249 -13.13 -6.76 12.69
N THR A 250 -13.71 -6.22 11.62
CA THR A 250 -13.58 -4.82 11.22
C THR A 250 -14.89 -4.07 11.48
N PRO A 251 -14.95 -2.74 11.40
CA PRO A 251 -16.16 -1.98 11.71
C PRO A 251 -17.39 -2.37 10.88
N GLU A 252 -17.21 -2.90 9.68
CA GLU A 252 -18.29 -3.13 8.71
C GLU A 252 -18.30 -4.55 8.13
N TRP A 253 -17.27 -5.38 8.42
CA TRP A 253 -17.17 -6.74 7.90
C TRP A 253 -16.34 -7.64 8.81
N ASN A 254 -16.60 -8.95 8.78
CA ASN A 254 -15.79 -9.96 9.46
C ASN A 254 -15.13 -10.89 8.44
N PHE A 255 -13.83 -11.12 8.57
CA PHE A 255 -13.08 -12.05 7.74
C PHE A 255 -12.72 -13.31 8.55
N GLY A 256 -12.83 -14.48 7.93
CA GLY A 256 -12.30 -15.70 8.52
C GLY A 256 -10.76 -15.60 8.65
N ARG A 257 -10.18 -16.34 9.61
CA ARG A 257 -8.74 -16.34 9.85
C ARG A 257 -7.92 -16.72 8.62
N THR A 258 -8.45 -17.54 7.73
CA THR A 258 -7.82 -18.00 6.48
C THR A 258 -8.07 -17.06 5.28
N ALA A 259 -8.63 -15.89 5.49
CA ALA A 259 -8.97 -14.95 4.42
C ALA A 259 -7.78 -14.12 3.92
N LEU A 260 -6.59 -14.23 4.56
CA LEU A 260 -5.40 -13.47 4.16
C LEU A 260 -4.82 -13.99 2.84
N ARG A 261 -4.55 -13.08 1.92
CA ARG A 261 -4.02 -13.37 0.58
C ARG A 261 -2.89 -12.41 0.24
N ARG A 262 -2.06 -12.80 -0.72
CA ARG A 262 -0.93 -12.01 -1.26
C ARG A 262 -0.91 -12.06 -2.77
N TRP A 263 -0.48 -10.97 -3.38
CA TRP A 263 -0.16 -10.92 -4.81
C TRP A 263 0.93 -11.95 -5.17
N PRO A 264 0.82 -12.62 -6.33
CA PRO A 264 1.81 -13.58 -6.81
C PRO A 264 3.17 -12.95 -7.11
#